data_f4bb0e2d2713178f0cc8a30da8adeabe
#
_entry.id   f4bb0e2d2713178f0cc8a30da8adeabe
#
_cell.length_a   1.000
_cell.length_b   1.000
_cell.length_c   1.000
_cell.angle_alpha   90.00
_cell.angle_beta   90.00
_cell.angle_gamma   90.00
#
_symmetry.space_group_name_H-M   'P 1'
#
loop_
_entity.id
_entity.type
_entity.pdbx_description
1 polymer ?
#
loop_
_entity_poly.entity_id
_entity_poly.type
_entity_poly.pdbx_seq_one_letter_code
_entity_poly.pdbx_strand_id
1 'polypeptide(L)'
;MASTDERTLMLDDESDYDIRCQQLRQDNAALLGDFSRWLKKAGLGAATIRSHCTNLDFYLNHFLLYADTLTPADGVCYVGEFLGDWFIHKAMWSNKTTVKANAASLKKFYAFMAERELIKPEEFASLKQQIKDKLPDWLGAVERYNDPEVDFEDVWPI
;
A
#
# COMPACT_ATOMS: atom_id res chain seq x y z
N MET A 1 42.59 -1.73 10.15
CA MET A 1 41.91 -0.43 10.14
C MET A 1 40.77 -0.38 9.11
N ALA A 2 40.84 -1.13 8.01
CA ALA A 2 39.77 -1.18 7.00
C ALA A 2 38.46 -1.80 7.54
N SER A 3 38.53 -2.73 8.48
CA SER A 3 37.35 -3.41 9.04
C SER A 3 36.50 -2.55 9.96
N THR A 4 37.03 -1.45 10.48
CA THR A 4 36.30 -0.56 11.37
C THR A 4 35.42 0.42 10.57
N ASP A 5 35.89 0.84 9.41
CA ASP A 5 35.16 1.76 8.53
C ASP A 5 33.96 1.06 7.85
N GLU A 6 34.10 -0.21 7.49
CA GLU A 6 33.00 -0.98 6.91
C GLU A 6 31.88 -1.22 7.92
N ARG A 7 32.21 -1.47 9.19
CA ARG A 7 31.22 -1.62 10.27
C ARG A 7 30.48 -0.33 10.53
N THR A 8 31.18 0.80 10.52
CA THR A 8 30.61 2.11 10.76
C THR A 8 29.66 2.48 9.60
N LEU A 9 30.04 2.16 8.35
CA LEU A 9 29.20 2.40 7.17
C LEU A 9 27.92 1.55 7.18
N MET A 10 27.98 0.29 7.60
CA MET A 10 26.82 -0.58 7.74
C MET A 10 25.85 -0.08 8.83
N LEU A 11 26.38 0.36 9.97
CA LEU A 11 25.58 0.91 11.06
C LEU A 11 24.94 2.25 10.66
N ASP A 12 25.67 3.06 9.87
CA ASP A 12 25.14 4.33 9.35
C ASP A 12 24.01 4.09 8.35
N ASP A 13 24.08 3.05 7.50
CA ASP A 13 23.04 2.71 6.54
C ASP A 13 21.76 2.23 7.22
N GLU A 14 21.86 1.39 8.25
CA GLU A 14 20.71 0.94 9.05
C GLU A 14 20.08 2.10 9.81
N SER A 15 20.91 2.96 10.40
CA SER A 15 20.47 4.16 11.11
C SER A 15 19.76 5.13 10.15
N ASP A 16 20.30 5.33 8.95
CA ASP A 16 19.70 6.19 7.93
C ASP A 16 18.36 5.66 7.45
N TYR A 17 18.25 4.34 7.26
CA TYR A 17 16.99 3.70 6.90
C TYR A 17 15.93 3.93 7.99
N ASP A 18 16.27 3.67 9.25
CA ASP A 18 15.36 3.84 10.37
C ASP A 18 14.91 5.30 10.53
N ILE A 19 15.83 6.25 10.38
CA ILE A 19 15.55 7.68 10.44
C ILE A 19 14.58 8.09 9.31
N ARG A 20 14.83 7.61 8.09
CA ARG A 20 13.96 7.92 6.94
C ARG A 20 12.57 7.32 7.12
N CYS A 21 12.48 6.09 7.61
CA CYS A 21 11.18 5.45 7.91
C CYS A 21 10.41 6.24 8.96
N GLN A 22 11.10 6.68 10.01
CA GLN A 22 10.49 7.46 11.08
C GLN A 22 9.95 8.79 10.54
N GLN A 23 10.74 9.48 9.72
CA GLN A 23 10.33 10.73 9.09
C GLN A 23 9.15 10.53 8.16
N LEU A 24 9.18 9.47 7.33
CA LEU A 24 8.09 9.16 6.42
C LEU A 24 6.80 8.83 7.18
N ARG A 25 6.89 8.11 8.30
CA ARG A 25 5.70 7.81 9.12
C ARG A 25 5.09 9.07 9.70
N GLN A 26 5.89 10.03 10.12
CA GLN A 26 5.41 11.33 10.59
C GLN A 26 4.73 12.11 9.47
N ASP A 27 5.36 12.17 8.31
CA ASP A 27 4.80 12.84 7.12
C ASP A 27 3.51 12.15 6.67
N ASN A 28 3.49 10.84 6.69
CA ASN A 28 2.30 10.05 6.33
C ASN A 28 1.15 10.30 7.30
N ALA A 29 1.42 10.42 8.58
CA ALA A 29 0.40 10.72 9.59
C ALA A 29 -0.26 12.08 9.32
N ALA A 30 0.54 13.10 8.99
CA ALA A 30 0.04 14.42 8.63
C ALA A 30 -0.80 14.37 7.36
N LEU A 31 -0.33 13.63 6.36
CA LEU A 31 -1.02 13.47 5.07
C LEU A 31 -2.35 12.72 5.25
N LEU A 32 -2.38 11.67 6.07
CA LEU A 32 -3.61 10.94 6.37
C LEU A 32 -4.61 11.80 7.14
N GLY A 33 -4.14 12.70 7.99
CA GLY A 33 -4.99 13.71 8.63
C GLY A 33 -5.67 14.61 7.62
N ASP A 34 -4.94 15.08 6.62
CA ASP A 34 -5.47 15.89 5.53
C ASP A 34 -6.46 15.08 4.68
N PHE A 35 -6.15 13.84 4.36
CA PHE A 35 -7.03 12.93 3.63
C PHE A 35 -8.33 12.69 4.41
N SER A 36 -8.25 12.48 5.70
CA SER A 36 -9.42 12.32 6.57
C SER A 36 -10.36 13.53 6.49
N ARG A 37 -9.80 14.73 6.55
CA ARG A 37 -10.56 15.98 6.41
C ARG A 37 -11.19 16.11 5.03
N TRP A 38 -10.46 15.72 3.99
CA TRP A 38 -10.97 15.73 2.62
C TRP A 38 -12.16 14.78 2.46
N LEU A 39 -12.08 13.58 3.05
CA LEU A 39 -13.18 12.59 3.03
C LEU A 39 -14.40 13.12 3.80
N LYS A 40 -14.19 13.80 4.92
CA LYS A 40 -15.26 14.39 5.71
C LYS A 40 -16.00 15.46 4.91
N LYS A 41 -15.27 16.29 4.20
CA LYS A 41 -15.87 17.32 3.31
C LYS A 41 -16.67 16.68 2.18
N ALA A 42 -16.27 15.51 1.72
CA ALA A 42 -16.99 14.75 0.70
C ALA A 42 -18.26 14.07 1.24
N GLY A 43 -18.51 14.16 2.54
CA GLY A 43 -19.73 13.65 3.17
C GLY A 43 -19.66 12.22 3.68
N LEU A 44 -18.47 11.63 3.77
CA LEU A 44 -18.32 10.28 4.28
C LEU A 44 -18.49 10.23 5.82
N GLY A 45 -19.07 9.11 6.31
CA GLY A 45 -19.25 8.90 7.74
C GLY A 45 -17.94 8.54 8.43
N ALA A 46 -17.93 8.73 9.78
CA ALA A 46 -16.73 8.50 10.58
C ALA A 46 -16.17 7.08 10.46
N ALA A 47 -17.03 6.08 10.45
CA ALA A 47 -16.59 4.67 10.32
C ALA A 47 -15.93 4.38 8.97
N THR A 48 -16.51 4.93 7.90
CA THR A 48 -15.97 4.78 6.54
C THR A 48 -14.61 5.48 6.43
N ILE A 49 -14.50 6.68 6.99
CA ILE A 49 -13.24 7.43 7.01
C ILE A 49 -12.16 6.63 7.75
N ARG A 50 -12.48 6.07 8.91
CA ARG A 50 -11.53 5.24 9.67
C ARG A 50 -11.06 4.04 8.87
N SER A 51 -11.97 3.38 8.16
CA SER A 51 -11.62 2.22 7.31
C SER A 51 -10.66 2.61 6.21
N HIS A 52 -10.92 3.72 5.51
CA HIS A 52 -10.02 4.21 4.46
C HIS A 52 -8.65 4.57 5.04
N CYS A 53 -8.61 5.28 6.16
CA CYS A 53 -7.35 5.68 6.78
C CYS A 53 -6.57 4.47 7.30
N THR A 54 -7.23 3.45 7.83
CA THR A 54 -6.58 2.20 8.26
C THR A 54 -5.97 1.47 7.08
N ASN A 55 -6.69 1.38 5.96
CA ASN A 55 -6.18 0.75 4.75
C ASN A 55 -4.96 1.49 4.20
N LEU A 56 -5.00 2.82 4.19
CA LEU A 56 -3.88 3.64 3.74
C LEU A 56 -2.69 3.57 4.69
N ASP A 57 -2.94 3.55 6.00
CA ASP A 57 -1.87 3.38 6.99
C ASP A 57 -1.09 2.09 6.72
N PHE A 58 -1.79 1.00 6.46
CA PHE A 58 -1.16 -0.28 6.13
C PHE A 58 -0.34 -0.20 4.84
N TYR A 59 -0.89 0.43 3.80
CA TYR A 59 -0.21 0.58 2.52
C TYR A 59 1.04 1.47 2.64
N LEU A 60 0.88 2.65 3.22
CA LEU A 60 1.95 3.66 3.28
C LEU A 60 3.05 3.31 4.28
N ASN A 61 2.70 2.79 5.45
CA ASN A 61 3.64 2.60 6.56
C ASN A 61 4.16 1.16 6.69
N HIS A 62 3.48 0.18 6.09
CA HIS A 62 3.92 -1.21 6.11
C HIS A 62 4.44 -1.66 4.76
N PHE A 63 3.62 -1.59 3.72
CA PHE A 63 4.05 -2.06 2.40
C PHE A 63 5.16 -1.21 1.79
N LEU A 64 4.93 0.10 1.69
CA LEU A 64 5.90 0.99 1.02
C LEU A 64 7.23 1.11 1.77
N LEU A 65 7.23 0.87 3.07
CA LEU A 65 8.44 0.95 3.89
C LEU A 65 9.07 -0.41 4.17
N TYR A 66 8.51 -1.50 3.62
CA TYR A 66 8.98 -2.86 3.89
C TYR A 66 10.37 -3.12 3.31
N ALA A 67 10.56 -2.82 2.04
CA ALA A 67 11.83 -3.11 1.34
C ALA A 67 12.63 -1.84 1.00
N ASP A 68 11.97 -0.69 0.99
CA ASP A 68 12.61 0.58 0.62
C ASP A 68 11.84 1.74 1.28
N THR A 69 12.42 2.94 1.24
CA THR A 69 11.78 4.14 1.79
C THR A 69 11.00 4.85 0.68
N LEU A 70 9.88 4.26 0.28
CA LEU A 70 9.03 4.82 -0.76
C LEU A 70 8.05 5.84 -0.19
N THR A 71 7.91 6.98 -0.87
CA THR A 71 6.97 8.03 -0.48
C THR A 71 5.56 7.66 -0.95
N PRO A 72 4.50 8.31 -0.39
CA PRO A 72 3.15 8.13 -0.91
C PRO A 72 3.02 8.43 -2.40
N ALA A 73 3.74 9.43 -2.91
CA ALA A 73 3.73 9.76 -4.35
C ALA A 73 4.32 8.61 -5.18
N ASP A 74 5.42 8.01 -4.71
CA ASP A 74 6.02 6.83 -5.36
C ASP A 74 5.03 5.66 -5.40
N GLY A 75 4.21 5.54 -4.37
CA GLY A 75 3.28 4.43 -4.19
C GLY A 75 2.20 4.32 -5.26
N VAL A 76 1.96 5.36 -6.07
CA VAL A 76 0.98 5.30 -7.15
C VAL A 76 1.30 4.21 -8.17
N CYS A 77 2.57 3.87 -8.32
CA CYS A 77 3.05 2.85 -9.27
C CYS A 77 3.08 1.43 -8.68
N TYR A 78 2.87 1.27 -7.37
CA TYR A 78 3.04 -0.01 -6.69
C TYR A 78 1.74 -0.68 -6.25
N VAL A 79 0.60 -0.08 -6.58
CA VAL A 79 -0.73 -0.59 -6.15
C VAL A 79 -0.99 -1.99 -6.71
N GLY A 80 -0.61 -2.24 -7.96
CA GLY A 80 -0.78 -3.56 -8.59
C GLY A 80 0.04 -4.65 -7.89
N GLU A 81 1.26 -4.36 -7.54
CA GLU A 81 2.12 -5.27 -6.79
C GLU A 81 1.55 -5.55 -5.40
N PHE A 82 1.02 -4.53 -4.74
CA PHE A 82 0.40 -4.66 -3.43
C PHE A 82 -0.84 -5.54 -3.47
N LEU A 83 -1.82 -5.20 -4.30
CA LEU A 83 -3.11 -5.90 -4.34
C LEU A 83 -3.07 -7.22 -5.09
N GLY A 84 -2.17 -7.35 -6.07
CA GLY A 84 -2.07 -8.56 -6.87
C GLY A 84 -1.15 -9.63 -6.29
N ASP A 85 -0.31 -9.28 -5.32
CA ASP A 85 0.69 -10.21 -4.80
C ASP A 85 0.93 -10.03 -3.30
N TRP A 86 1.52 -8.91 -2.88
CA TRP A 86 2.00 -8.74 -1.50
C TRP A 86 0.88 -8.86 -0.46
N PHE A 87 -0.25 -8.18 -0.67
CA PHE A 87 -1.38 -8.19 0.27
C PHE A 87 -1.98 -9.59 0.41
N ILE A 88 -2.10 -10.31 -0.69
CA ILE A 88 -2.67 -11.66 -0.71
C ILE A 88 -1.83 -12.63 0.14
N HIS A 89 -0.50 -12.51 0.07
CA HIS A 89 0.41 -13.43 0.75
C HIS A 89 0.77 -13.02 2.17
N LYS A 90 0.76 -11.71 2.48
CA LYS A 90 1.22 -11.18 3.76
C LYS A 90 0.11 -10.88 4.75
N ALA A 91 -1.09 -10.51 4.26
CA ALA A 91 -2.21 -10.18 5.12
C ALA A 91 -3.09 -11.41 5.33
N MET A 92 -3.14 -11.89 6.57
CA MET A 92 -3.94 -13.08 6.93
C MET A 92 -5.45 -12.85 6.73
N TRP A 93 -5.87 -11.57 6.72
CA TRP A 93 -7.26 -11.16 6.54
C TRP A 93 -7.61 -10.87 5.08
N SER A 94 -6.72 -11.17 4.13
CA SER A 94 -6.98 -10.90 2.71
C SER A 94 -8.09 -11.81 2.18
N ASN A 95 -9.05 -11.21 1.52
CA ASN A 95 -10.16 -11.88 0.83
C ASN A 95 -10.69 -10.92 -0.23
N LYS A 96 -11.71 -11.35 -1.00
CA LYS A 96 -12.31 -10.50 -2.05
C LYS A 96 -12.81 -9.18 -1.50
N THR A 97 -13.45 -9.19 -0.33
CA THR A 97 -14.00 -7.98 0.30
C THR A 97 -12.89 -7.00 0.67
N THR A 98 -11.81 -7.48 1.30
CA THR A 98 -10.71 -6.61 1.72
C THR A 98 -9.87 -6.14 0.54
N VAL A 99 -9.70 -6.93 -0.51
CA VAL A 99 -9.03 -6.48 -1.74
C VAL A 99 -9.83 -5.35 -2.39
N LYS A 100 -11.16 -5.51 -2.52
CA LYS A 100 -12.04 -4.45 -3.05
C LYS A 100 -11.98 -3.19 -2.19
N ALA A 101 -12.02 -3.35 -0.87
CA ALA A 101 -11.98 -2.22 0.06
C ALA A 101 -10.66 -1.46 -0.05
N ASN A 102 -9.54 -2.17 -0.13
CA ASN A 102 -8.23 -1.53 -0.31
C ASN A 102 -8.11 -0.84 -1.66
N ALA A 103 -8.62 -1.47 -2.74
CA ALA A 103 -8.65 -0.84 -4.06
C ALA A 103 -9.44 0.47 -4.04
N ALA A 104 -10.60 0.49 -3.39
CA ALA A 104 -11.42 1.68 -3.22
C ALA A 104 -10.72 2.76 -2.41
N SER A 105 -10.06 2.37 -1.30
CA SER A 105 -9.31 3.29 -0.45
C SER A 105 -8.16 3.94 -1.20
N LEU A 106 -7.38 3.14 -1.94
CA LEU A 106 -6.24 3.62 -2.72
C LEU A 106 -6.68 4.54 -3.84
N LYS A 107 -7.79 4.22 -4.51
CA LYS A 107 -8.34 5.08 -5.56
C LYS A 107 -8.74 6.44 -4.99
N LYS A 108 -9.42 6.48 -3.85
CA LYS A 108 -9.80 7.74 -3.20
C LYS A 108 -8.58 8.53 -2.75
N PHE A 109 -7.60 7.87 -2.17
CA PHE A 109 -6.37 8.51 -1.70
C PHE A 109 -5.61 9.17 -2.84
N TYR A 110 -5.43 8.46 -3.96
CA TYR A 110 -4.69 9.03 -5.09
C TYR A 110 -5.51 10.06 -5.87
N ALA A 111 -6.84 10.04 -5.81
CA ALA A 111 -7.67 11.17 -6.26
C ALA A 111 -7.39 12.43 -5.43
N PHE A 112 -7.31 12.27 -4.11
CA PHE A 112 -6.92 13.34 -3.18
C PHE A 112 -5.50 13.86 -3.50
N MET A 113 -4.55 12.95 -3.72
CA MET A 113 -3.17 13.31 -4.06
C MET A 113 -3.10 14.11 -5.37
N ALA A 114 -3.86 13.70 -6.38
CA ALA A 114 -3.91 14.40 -7.67
C ALA A 114 -4.54 15.78 -7.52
N GLU A 115 -5.61 15.90 -6.74
CA GLU A 115 -6.28 17.19 -6.48
C GLU A 115 -5.33 18.17 -5.77
N ARG A 116 -4.48 17.65 -4.87
CA ARG A 116 -3.47 18.45 -4.15
C ARG A 116 -2.19 18.65 -4.96
N GLU A 117 -2.16 18.20 -6.20
CA GLU A 117 -0.99 18.29 -7.10
C GLU A 117 0.26 17.61 -6.54
N LEU A 118 0.06 16.57 -5.70
CA LEU A 118 1.15 15.75 -5.14
C LEU A 118 1.54 14.61 -6.09
N ILE A 119 0.67 14.27 -7.02
CA ILE A 119 0.96 13.39 -8.16
C ILE A 119 0.36 14.04 -9.41
N LYS A 120 0.78 13.56 -10.58
CA LYS A 120 0.28 14.06 -11.86
C LYS A 120 -1.10 13.48 -12.17
N PRO A 121 -1.99 14.25 -12.86
CA PRO A 121 -3.29 13.70 -13.26
C PRO A 121 -3.19 12.42 -14.09
N GLU A 122 -2.16 12.30 -14.93
CA GLU A 122 -1.91 11.12 -15.76
C GLU A 122 -1.59 9.89 -14.92
N GLU A 123 -0.88 10.07 -13.82
CA GLU A 123 -0.56 8.99 -12.89
C GLU A 123 -1.82 8.44 -12.23
N PHE A 124 -2.72 9.34 -11.83
CA PHE A 124 -4.01 8.94 -11.25
C PHE A 124 -4.89 8.26 -12.30
N ALA A 125 -4.94 8.78 -13.52
CA ALA A 125 -5.71 8.18 -14.61
C ALA A 125 -5.21 6.77 -14.93
N SER A 126 -3.90 6.57 -14.95
CA SER A 126 -3.29 5.25 -15.14
C SER A 126 -3.65 4.28 -14.02
N LEU A 127 -3.64 4.76 -12.77
CA LEU A 127 -4.01 3.94 -11.61
C LEU A 127 -5.47 3.51 -11.70
N LYS A 128 -6.38 4.43 -12.02
CA LYS A 128 -7.80 4.11 -12.19
C LYS A 128 -8.01 3.03 -13.24
N GLN A 129 -7.32 3.15 -14.36
CA GLN A 129 -7.41 2.20 -15.45
C GLN A 129 -6.85 0.83 -15.02
N GLN A 130 -5.72 0.82 -14.33
CA GLN A 130 -5.12 -0.41 -13.82
C GLN A 130 -6.06 -1.14 -12.85
N ILE A 131 -6.67 -0.41 -11.92
CA ILE A 131 -7.61 -1.00 -10.96
C ILE A 131 -8.81 -1.60 -11.71
N LYS A 132 -9.38 -0.87 -12.66
CA LYS A 132 -10.50 -1.34 -13.45
C LYS A 132 -10.17 -2.62 -14.21
N ASP A 133 -9.02 -2.66 -14.87
CA ASP A 133 -8.61 -3.77 -15.71
C ASP A 133 -8.15 -4.99 -14.92
N LYS A 134 -7.48 -4.76 -13.79
CA LYS A 134 -6.80 -5.82 -13.03
C LYS A 134 -7.57 -6.33 -11.81
N LEU A 135 -8.57 -5.59 -11.32
CA LEU A 135 -9.31 -5.99 -10.13
C LEU A 135 -9.90 -7.41 -10.25
N PRO A 136 -10.51 -7.82 -11.38
CA PRO A 136 -11.00 -9.19 -11.52
C PRO A 136 -9.89 -10.24 -11.35
N ASP A 137 -8.70 -9.96 -11.86
CA ASP A 137 -7.55 -10.85 -11.73
C ASP A 137 -7.09 -10.97 -10.28
N TRP A 138 -7.04 -9.83 -9.55
CA TRP A 138 -6.67 -9.80 -8.14
C TRP A 138 -7.69 -10.54 -7.28
N LEU A 139 -8.97 -10.38 -7.56
CA LEU A 139 -10.03 -11.08 -6.84
C LEU A 139 -9.95 -12.58 -7.09
N GLY A 140 -9.68 -12.99 -8.32
CA GLY A 140 -9.46 -14.40 -8.66
C GLY A 140 -8.24 -14.97 -7.96
N ALA A 141 -7.15 -14.20 -7.87
CA ALA A 141 -5.92 -14.62 -7.21
C ALA A 141 -6.12 -14.84 -5.71
N VAL A 142 -6.79 -13.92 -5.01
CA VAL A 142 -7.03 -14.05 -3.57
C VAL A 142 -8.00 -15.20 -3.28
N GLU A 143 -8.97 -15.43 -4.14
CA GLU A 143 -9.91 -16.53 -4.00
C GLU A 143 -9.19 -17.87 -4.13
N ARG A 144 -8.31 -18.01 -5.12
CA ARG A 144 -7.48 -19.22 -5.31
C ARG A 144 -6.55 -19.46 -4.13
N TYR A 145 -5.93 -18.42 -3.62
CA TYR A 145 -5.01 -18.52 -2.48
C TYR A 145 -5.73 -18.97 -1.20
N ASN A 146 -6.96 -18.50 -0.99
CA ASN A 146 -7.75 -18.80 0.21
C ASN A 146 -8.61 -20.04 0.07
N ASP A 147 -8.68 -20.66 -1.13
CA ASP A 147 -9.54 -21.81 -1.39
C ASP A 147 -8.97 -23.06 -0.69
N PRO A 148 -9.69 -23.63 0.31
CA PRO A 148 -9.26 -24.86 0.96
C PRO A 148 -9.34 -26.10 0.05
N GLU A 149 -10.04 -25.98 -1.09
CA GLU A 149 -10.17 -27.05 -2.09
C GLU A 149 -9.06 -27.00 -3.14
N VAL A 150 -8.28 -25.89 -3.21
CA VAL A 150 -7.05 -25.90 -3.97
C VAL A 150 -6.12 -26.86 -3.25
N ASP A 151 -6.07 -28.06 -3.80
CA ASP A 151 -5.36 -29.17 -3.19
C ASP A 151 -3.89 -28.83 -3.00
N PHE A 152 -3.38 -29.12 -1.83
CA PHE A 152 -1.97 -28.98 -1.51
C PHE A 152 -1.08 -29.68 -2.55
N GLU A 153 -1.63 -30.69 -3.21
CA GLU A 153 -0.98 -31.45 -4.28
C GLU A 153 -0.82 -30.63 -5.58
N ASP A 154 -1.72 -29.69 -5.85
CA ASP A 154 -1.62 -28.81 -7.03
C ASP A 154 -0.60 -27.70 -6.84
N VAL A 155 -0.33 -27.30 -5.59
CA VAL A 155 0.64 -26.25 -5.25
C VAL A 155 2.03 -26.84 -5.01
N TRP A 156 2.08 -28.10 -4.56
CA TRP A 156 3.32 -28.83 -4.30
C TRP A 156 3.28 -30.16 -5.06
N PRO A 157 3.74 -30.20 -6.31
CA PRO A 157 3.83 -31.47 -7.01
C PRO A 157 4.85 -32.37 -6.29
N ILE A 158 4.31 -33.40 -5.71
CA ILE A 158 5.14 -34.44 -5.07
C ILE A 158 5.56 -35.44 -6.14
#